data_aff63d4bdbf26448b7e0a1870cd860cd
#
_entry.id   aff63d4bdbf26448b7e0a1870cd860cd
#
_cell.length_a   1.000
_cell.length_b   1.000
_cell.length_c   1.000
_cell.angle_alpha   90.00
_cell.angle_beta   90.00
_cell.angle_gamma   90.00
#
_symmetry.space_group_name_H-M   'P 1'
#
loop_
_entity.id
_entity.type
_entity.pdbx_description
1 polymer ?
#
loop_
_entity_poly.entity_id
_entity_poly.type
_entity_poly.pdbx_seq_one_letter_code
_entity_poly.pdbx_strand_id
1 'polypeptide(L)'
;MNSTAILLVGHGSREKSGNDEIEVFAQQWRARQPGWRIEICFIEFSEITMSEGLRHAAMGASRVMVIPLILNAAGHVKMDIPQAIDGARLRFPNVQFLYAPHLTACDHILSIVKRRLKGAMEKLDMPDPTTTGVVILGRGSSDRQANGEMAKMARWVMEETDHELVDLAFTGITWPRLEKAVQRQTLLGMTQVVVLPYYLFNGTLVERITRQVENLKTLYPTVRFASTAYFGFEREIFELLEERVKDLERNAPASRMPCDGCKYREFAVEHGMGGHHHDDAMPHHHDHGNEHAPHAEHDHAAAQADGHAHLHAPESGHAHPHHNDHAHPHAHDHEHTHP
;
A
#
# COMPACT_ATOMS: atom_id res chain seq x y z
N MET A 1 38.75 -13.28 6.97
CA MET A 1 38.18 -12.39 5.95
C MET A 1 36.75 -12.06 6.38
N ASN A 2 36.40 -10.77 6.50
CA ASN A 2 35.04 -10.38 6.82
C ASN A 2 34.15 -10.60 5.57
N SER A 3 33.43 -11.72 5.51
CA SER A 3 32.54 -12.01 4.40
C SER A 3 31.15 -11.42 4.70
N THR A 4 30.63 -10.61 3.77
CA THR A 4 29.31 -10.06 3.86
C THR A 4 28.34 -10.83 2.94
N ALA A 5 27.15 -11.18 3.45
CA ALA A 5 26.05 -11.69 2.66
C ALA A 5 24.90 -10.65 2.65
N ILE A 6 24.22 -10.55 1.54
CA ILE A 6 23.04 -9.73 1.36
C ILE A 6 21.83 -10.66 1.30
N LEU A 7 20.84 -10.44 2.14
CA LEU A 7 19.60 -11.18 2.14
C LEU A 7 18.48 -10.30 1.59
N LEU A 8 18.06 -10.56 0.35
CA LEU A 8 16.90 -9.92 -0.26
C LEU A 8 15.63 -10.56 0.27
N VAL A 9 14.75 -9.76 0.85
CA VAL A 9 13.48 -10.22 1.45
C VAL A 9 12.31 -9.80 0.59
N GLY A 10 11.68 -10.76 -0.09
CA GLY A 10 10.42 -10.59 -0.78
C GLY A 10 9.22 -10.72 0.17
N HIS A 11 8.08 -10.14 -0.20
CA HIS A 11 6.85 -10.34 0.57
C HIS A 11 6.36 -11.79 0.49
N GLY A 12 6.44 -12.36 -0.70
CA GLY A 12 5.81 -13.62 -1.06
C GLY A 12 4.39 -13.43 -1.62
N SER A 13 3.96 -14.40 -2.41
CA SER A 13 2.65 -14.39 -3.08
C SER A 13 2.08 -15.80 -3.08
N ARG A 14 0.75 -15.92 -2.93
CA ARG A 14 0.03 -17.19 -3.17
C ARG A 14 0.13 -17.63 -4.63
N GLU A 15 0.27 -16.69 -5.54
CA GLU A 15 0.53 -16.96 -6.95
C GLU A 15 2.02 -17.23 -7.17
N LYS A 16 2.33 -18.41 -7.66
CA LYS A 16 3.70 -18.82 -7.93
C LYS A 16 4.43 -17.83 -8.85
N SER A 17 3.75 -17.31 -9.86
CA SER A 17 4.31 -16.33 -10.80
C SER A 17 4.89 -15.09 -10.13
N GLY A 18 4.30 -14.61 -9.02
CA GLY A 18 4.82 -13.49 -8.26
C GLY A 18 6.14 -13.81 -7.54
N ASN A 19 6.27 -15.02 -7.00
CA ASN A 19 7.51 -15.48 -6.38
C ASN A 19 8.60 -15.72 -7.43
N ASP A 20 8.24 -16.34 -8.56
CA ASP A 20 9.16 -16.57 -9.69
C ASP A 20 9.75 -15.25 -10.21
N GLU A 21 8.95 -14.17 -10.31
CA GLU A 21 9.46 -12.85 -10.70
C GLU A 21 10.48 -12.30 -9.70
N ILE A 22 10.26 -12.47 -8.39
CA ILE A 22 11.21 -12.02 -7.36
C ILE A 22 12.51 -12.83 -7.44
N GLU A 23 12.42 -14.13 -7.72
CA GLU A 23 13.61 -14.97 -7.94
C GLU A 23 14.39 -14.53 -9.18
N VAL A 24 13.71 -14.26 -10.29
CA VAL A 24 14.34 -13.71 -11.50
C VAL A 24 14.96 -12.34 -11.24
N PHE A 25 14.30 -11.50 -10.44
CA PHE A 25 14.86 -10.22 -10.01
C PHE A 25 16.16 -10.42 -9.24
N ALA A 26 16.19 -11.35 -8.28
CA ALA A 26 17.41 -11.68 -7.52
C ALA A 26 18.53 -12.21 -8.43
N GLN A 27 18.21 -13.03 -9.43
CA GLN A 27 19.17 -13.50 -10.43
C GLN A 27 19.77 -12.34 -11.24
N GLN A 28 18.93 -11.40 -11.71
CA GLN A 28 19.40 -10.21 -12.43
C GLN A 28 20.27 -9.32 -11.52
N TRP A 29 19.91 -9.19 -10.25
CA TRP A 29 20.70 -8.40 -9.29
C TRP A 29 22.07 -9.05 -9.03
N ARG A 30 22.14 -10.38 -8.91
CA ARG A 30 23.41 -11.12 -8.85
C ARG A 30 24.28 -10.88 -10.09
N ALA A 31 23.67 -10.89 -11.28
CA ALA A 31 24.37 -10.63 -12.52
C ALA A 31 24.91 -9.19 -12.62
N ARG A 32 24.21 -8.21 -12.07
CA ARG A 32 24.64 -6.80 -11.98
C ARG A 32 25.78 -6.61 -10.95
N GLN A 33 25.80 -7.43 -9.91
CA GLN A 33 26.73 -7.31 -8.77
C GLN A 33 27.47 -8.65 -8.52
N PRO A 34 28.34 -9.08 -9.44
CA PRO A 34 28.96 -10.43 -9.37
C PRO A 34 29.89 -10.62 -8.16
N GLY A 35 30.31 -9.52 -7.52
CA GLY A 35 31.12 -9.57 -6.30
C GLY A 35 30.30 -9.72 -5.01
N TRP A 36 28.97 -9.67 -5.10
CA TRP A 36 28.09 -9.75 -3.92
C TRP A 36 27.50 -11.15 -3.77
N ARG A 37 27.50 -11.63 -2.54
CA ARG A 37 26.74 -12.84 -2.19
C ARG A 37 25.33 -12.45 -1.85
N ILE A 38 24.39 -12.68 -2.77
CA ILE A 38 22.97 -12.33 -2.63
C ILE A 38 22.17 -13.61 -2.45
N GLU A 39 21.56 -13.75 -1.27
CA GLU A 39 20.58 -14.78 -0.93
C GLU A 39 19.17 -14.17 -0.99
N ILE A 40 18.14 -15.02 -1.08
CA ILE A 40 16.74 -14.60 -1.13
C ILE A 40 15.93 -15.36 -0.08
N CYS A 41 14.92 -14.70 0.46
CA CYS A 41 13.87 -15.35 1.24
C CYS A 41 12.56 -14.57 1.10
N PHE A 42 11.49 -15.14 1.64
CA PHE A 42 10.16 -14.55 1.61
C PHE A 42 9.58 -14.50 3.02
N ILE A 43 8.69 -13.54 3.25
CA ILE A 43 7.99 -13.40 4.53
C ILE A 43 6.93 -14.48 4.64
N GLU A 44 6.19 -14.74 3.55
CA GLU A 44 5.08 -15.71 3.51
C GLU A 44 4.97 -16.38 2.12
N PHE A 45 4.17 -17.43 2.02
CA PHE A 45 3.79 -18.11 0.77
C PHE A 45 4.97 -18.57 -0.12
N SER A 46 6.05 -19.03 0.49
CA SER A 46 7.20 -19.60 -0.22
C SER A 46 7.88 -20.66 0.63
N GLU A 47 8.57 -21.60 -0.03
CA GLU A 47 9.38 -22.63 0.63
C GLU A 47 10.60 -22.05 1.33
N ILE A 48 11.18 -20.96 0.80
CA ILE A 48 12.34 -20.29 1.41
C ILE A 48 11.85 -19.26 2.43
N THR A 49 11.64 -19.69 3.65
CA THR A 49 11.18 -18.86 4.75
C THR A 49 12.22 -17.85 5.21
N MET A 50 11.81 -16.84 5.99
CA MET A 50 12.72 -15.88 6.63
C MET A 50 13.80 -16.60 7.49
N SER A 51 13.41 -17.62 8.25
CA SER A 51 14.33 -18.39 9.11
C SER A 51 15.40 -19.11 8.31
N GLU A 52 15.01 -19.74 7.19
CA GLU A 52 15.95 -20.43 6.30
C GLU A 52 16.85 -19.45 5.55
N GLY A 53 16.31 -18.37 5.02
CA GLY A 53 17.10 -17.32 4.35
C GLY A 53 18.14 -16.70 5.28
N LEU A 54 17.76 -16.36 6.51
CA LEU A 54 18.70 -15.82 7.51
C LEU A 54 19.77 -16.86 7.88
N ARG A 55 19.40 -18.14 8.03
CA ARG A 55 20.37 -19.22 8.27
C ARG A 55 21.35 -19.39 7.11
N HIS A 56 20.87 -19.42 5.86
CA HIS A 56 21.72 -19.55 4.68
C HIS A 56 22.67 -18.35 4.54
N ALA A 57 22.16 -17.13 4.72
CA ALA A 57 22.98 -15.92 4.65
C ALA A 57 24.05 -15.87 5.76
N ALA A 58 23.72 -16.32 6.97
CA ALA A 58 24.65 -16.34 8.11
C ALA A 58 25.77 -17.36 7.96
N MET A 59 25.56 -18.46 7.21
CA MET A 59 26.58 -19.50 7.04
C MET A 59 27.82 -18.96 6.30
N GLY A 60 28.96 -18.95 7.01
CA GLY A 60 30.25 -18.46 6.49
C GLY A 60 30.32 -16.93 6.32
N ALA A 61 29.33 -16.17 6.82
CA ALA A 61 29.37 -14.72 6.83
C ALA A 61 29.68 -14.17 8.22
N SER A 62 30.40 -13.05 8.28
CA SER A 62 30.56 -12.25 9.50
C SER A 62 29.51 -11.14 9.60
N ARG A 63 28.87 -10.82 8.47
CA ARG A 63 27.83 -9.80 8.38
C ARG A 63 26.75 -10.21 7.41
N VAL A 64 25.49 -9.98 7.77
CA VAL A 64 24.31 -10.15 6.91
C VAL A 64 23.57 -8.81 6.82
N MET A 65 23.38 -8.33 5.60
CA MET A 65 22.58 -7.15 5.29
C MET A 65 21.21 -7.59 4.80
N VAL A 66 20.18 -7.35 5.58
CA VAL A 66 18.78 -7.69 5.26
C VAL A 66 18.14 -6.54 4.52
N ILE A 67 17.78 -6.76 3.26
CA ILE A 67 17.28 -5.74 2.34
C ILE A 67 15.84 -6.08 1.95
N PRO A 68 14.82 -5.34 2.44
CA PRO A 68 13.43 -5.59 2.09
C PRO A 68 13.09 -5.07 0.70
N LEU A 69 12.64 -5.95 -0.19
CA LEU A 69 12.09 -5.62 -1.51
C LEU A 69 10.59 -5.35 -1.37
N ILE A 70 10.26 -4.29 -0.66
CA ILE A 70 8.89 -3.92 -0.27
C ILE A 70 8.73 -2.41 -0.41
N LEU A 71 7.64 -1.96 -1.09
CA LEU A 71 7.39 -0.54 -1.35
C LEU A 71 7.04 0.22 -0.07
N ASN A 72 6.06 -0.25 0.69
CA ASN A 72 5.52 0.47 1.85
C ASN A 72 5.60 -0.40 3.11
N ALA A 73 6.11 0.16 4.19
CA ALA A 73 6.23 -0.54 5.46
C ALA A 73 4.88 -0.65 6.18
N ALA A 74 4.40 -1.88 6.33
CA ALA A 74 3.30 -2.24 7.23
C ALA A 74 3.80 -3.30 8.24
N GLY A 75 2.91 -4.07 8.84
CA GLY A 75 3.23 -5.04 9.90
C GLY A 75 4.43 -5.93 9.60
N HIS A 76 4.48 -6.52 8.41
CA HIS A 76 5.59 -7.42 8.03
C HIS A 76 6.97 -6.75 8.12
N VAL A 77 7.11 -5.53 7.60
CA VAL A 77 8.38 -4.79 7.63
C VAL A 77 8.72 -4.31 9.05
N LYS A 78 7.69 -3.97 9.84
CA LYS A 78 7.87 -3.36 11.17
C LYS A 78 7.94 -4.37 12.32
N MET A 79 7.44 -5.59 12.11
CA MET A 79 7.36 -6.63 13.14
C MET A 79 8.03 -7.93 12.72
N ASP A 80 7.59 -8.55 11.62
CA ASP A 80 7.99 -9.93 11.27
C ASP A 80 9.46 -10.02 10.88
N ILE A 81 9.95 -9.12 10.02
CA ILE A 81 11.37 -9.10 9.64
C ILE A 81 12.27 -8.79 10.84
N PRO A 82 12.00 -7.73 11.65
CA PRO A 82 12.78 -7.47 12.88
C PRO A 82 12.83 -8.65 13.85
N GLN A 83 11.70 -9.30 14.08
CA GLN A 83 11.61 -10.46 14.95
C GLN A 83 12.44 -11.64 14.44
N ALA A 84 12.35 -11.93 13.14
CA ALA A 84 13.16 -12.99 12.53
C ALA A 84 14.67 -12.69 12.65
N ILE A 85 15.08 -11.42 12.50
CA ILE A 85 16.46 -10.97 12.70
C ILE A 85 16.88 -11.16 14.15
N ASP A 86 16.04 -10.84 15.13
CA ASP A 86 16.37 -11.04 16.55
C ASP A 86 16.54 -12.52 16.87
N GLY A 87 15.70 -13.40 16.33
CA GLY A 87 15.88 -14.84 16.43
C GLY A 87 17.19 -15.33 15.78
N ALA A 88 17.57 -14.75 14.65
CA ALA A 88 18.83 -15.07 13.99
C ALA A 88 20.05 -14.59 14.81
N ARG A 89 19.99 -13.43 15.43
CA ARG A 89 21.05 -12.91 16.34
C ARG A 89 21.34 -13.85 17.50
N LEU A 90 20.28 -14.44 18.07
CA LEU A 90 20.44 -15.43 19.14
C LEU A 90 21.10 -16.74 18.64
N ARG A 91 20.76 -17.18 17.43
CA ARG A 91 21.32 -18.41 16.83
C ARG A 91 22.74 -18.24 16.30
N PHE A 92 23.10 -17.04 15.84
CA PHE A 92 24.38 -16.71 15.21
C PHE A 92 25.03 -15.49 15.90
N PRO A 93 25.48 -15.61 17.15
CA PRO A 93 25.94 -14.47 17.95
C PRO A 93 27.23 -13.82 17.39
N ASN A 94 27.96 -14.51 16.53
CA ASN A 94 29.21 -14.02 15.89
C ASN A 94 28.92 -13.33 14.53
N VAL A 95 27.65 -13.24 14.09
CA VAL A 95 27.24 -12.62 12.83
C VAL A 95 26.53 -11.30 13.12
N GLN A 96 27.00 -10.23 12.48
CA GLN A 96 26.35 -8.93 12.56
C GLN A 96 25.17 -8.88 11.57
N PHE A 97 23.95 -8.67 12.06
CA PHE A 97 22.77 -8.46 11.22
C PHE A 97 22.43 -6.97 11.16
N LEU A 98 22.42 -6.44 9.94
CA LEU A 98 22.01 -5.06 9.62
C LEU A 98 20.70 -5.11 8.83
N TYR A 99 19.80 -4.16 9.07
CA TYR A 99 18.49 -4.09 8.40
C TYR A 99 18.33 -2.76 7.69
N ALA A 100 18.12 -2.81 6.37
CA ALA A 100 17.90 -1.62 5.54
C ALA A 100 16.45 -1.12 5.64
N PRO A 101 16.21 0.18 5.44
CA PRO A 101 14.87 0.70 5.18
C PRO A 101 14.26 0.05 3.93
N HIS A 102 12.92 -0.09 3.93
CA HIS A 102 12.14 -0.46 2.75
C HIS A 102 12.27 0.59 1.63
N LEU A 103 11.67 0.34 0.44
CA LEU A 103 11.86 1.21 -0.72
C LEU A 103 11.29 2.61 -0.52
N THR A 104 10.09 2.73 0.10
CA THR A 104 9.41 4.00 0.43
C THR A 104 9.10 4.91 -0.78
N ALA A 105 8.42 6.04 -0.56
CA ALA A 105 8.27 7.09 -1.56
C ALA A 105 9.57 7.91 -1.64
N CYS A 106 10.30 7.76 -2.74
CA CYS A 106 11.58 8.44 -3.02
C CYS A 106 11.69 8.78 -4.52
N ASP A 107 12.73 9.54 -4.88
CA ASP A 107 12.94 10.03 -6.25
C ASP A 107 13.10 8.90 -7.27
N HIS A 108 13.71 7.77 -6.90
CA HIS A 108 13.80 6.59 -7.76
C HIS A 108 12.40 6.07 -8.15
N ILE A 109 11.52 5.91 -7.16
CA ILE A 109 10.15 5.46 -7.40
C ILE A 109 9.35 6.52 -8.18
N LEU A 110 9.50 7.80 -7.84
CA LEU A 110 8.86 8.90 -8.57
C LEU A 110 9.27 8.93 -10.05
N SER A 111 10.54 8.71 -10.34
CA SER A 111 11.05 8.64 -11.73
C SER A 111 10.40 7.52 -12.53
N ILE A 112 10.20 6.34 -11.92
CA ILE A 112 9.46 5.24 -12.54
C ILE A 112 8.01 5.66 -12.80
N VAL A 113 7.34 6.21 -11.79
CA VAL A 113 5.93 6.64 -11.87
C VAL A 113 5.74 7.65 -12.99
N LYS A 114 6.58 8.70 -13.06
CA LYS A 114 6.53 9.73 -14.11
C LYS A 114 6.73 9.13 -15.51
N ARG A 115 7.71 8.26 -15.67
CA ARG A 115 7.96 7.58 -16.96
C ARG A 115 6.80 6.68 -17.38
N ARG A 116 6.22 5.93 -16.43
CA ARG A 116 5.05 5.09 -16.67
C ARG A 116 3.81 5.92 -17.03
N LEU A 117 3.60 7.02 -16.33
CA LEU A 117 2.51 7.94 -16.60
C LEU A 117 2.63 8.53 -18.01
N LYS A 118 3.83 9.02 -18.37
CA LYS A 118 4.08 9.52 -19.73
C LYS A 118 3.76 8.46 -20.80
N GLY A 119 4.25 7.25 -20.64
CA GLY A 119 3.95 6.16 -21.58
C GLY A 119 2.48 5.71 -21.60
N ALA A 120 1.71 5.97 -20.53
CA ALA A 120 0.26 5.76 -20.52
C ALA A 120 -0.47 6.88 -21.26
N MET A 121 -0.03 8.13 -21.08
CA MET A 121 -0.56 9.28 -21.82
C MET A 121 -0.41 9.10 -23.34
N GLU A 122 0.71 8.58 -23.82
CA GLU A 122 0.97 8.32 -25.22
C GLU A 122 -0.01 7.29 -25.85
N LYS A 123 -0.71 6.50 -25.03
CA LYS A 123 -1.73 5.55 -25.46
C LYS A 123 -3.14 6.16 -25.57
N LEU A 124 -3.31 7.39 -25.12
CA LEU A 124 -4.57 8.12 -25.24
C LEU A 124 -4.59 8.85 -26.59
N ASP A 125 -5.77 8.91 -27.26
CA ASP A 125 -5.90 9.50 -28.59
C ASP A 125 -5.56 11.01 -28.62
N MET A 126 -5.87 11.71 -27.54
CA MET A 126 -5.61 13.13 -27.39
C MET A 126 -5.10 13.40 -25.95
N PRO A 127 -3.83 13.10 -25.68
CA PRO A 127 -3.29 13.22 -24.33
C PRO A 127 -3.20 14.69 -23.91
N ASP A 128 -3.98 15.07 -22.91
CA ASP A 128 -3.98 16.39 -22.28
C ASP A 128 -3.93 16.21 -20.76
N PRO A 129 -2.82 16.57 -20.09
CA PRO A 129 -2.68 16.45 -18.65
C PRO A 129 -3.78 17.18 -17.84
N THR A 130 -4.26 18.34 -18.33
CA THR A 130 -5.23 19.17 -17.60
C THR A 130 -6.62 18.53 -17.56
N THR A 131 -6.95 17.69 -18.54
CA THR A 131 -8.22 16.94 -18.61
C THR A 131 -8.07 15.45 -18.31
N THR A 132 -6.86 15.02 -17.96
CA THR A 132 -6.54 13.63 -17.59
C THR A 132 -6.31 13.52 -16.09
N GLY A 133 -7.20 12.83 -15.40
CA GLY A 133 -7.00 12.45 -14.02
C GLY A 133 -6.06 11.26 -13.88
N VAL A 134 -5.25 11.25 -12.82
CA VAL A 134 -4.38 10.14 -12.48
C VAL A 134 -4.86 9.46 -11.22
N VAL A 135 -4.95 8.14 -11.21
CA VAL A 135 -5.27 7.36 -10.01
C VAL A 135 -4.10 6.43 -9.68
N ILE A 136 -3.35 6.74 -8.63
CA ILE A 136 -2.35 5.83 -8.07
C ILE A 136 -3.08 4.77 -7.25
N LEU A 137 -2.99 3.51 -7.68
CA LEU A 137 -3.76 2.41 -7.13
C LEU A 137 -2.87 1.41 -6.40
N GLY A 138 -2.97 1.37 -5.08
CA GLY A 138 -2.25 0.42 -4.24
C GLY A 138 -3.13 -0.63 -3.58
N ARG A 139 -2.52 -1.52 -2.80
CA ARG A 139 -3.24 -2.53 -2.01
C ARG A 139 -4.08 -1.90 -0.91
N GLY A 140 -3.54 -0.87 -0.26
CA GLY A 140 -4.02 -0.34 1.01
C GLY A 140 -3.44 -1.10 2.21
N SER A 141 -3.53 -0.46 3.36
CA SER A 141 -3.02 -0.99 4.62
C SER A 141 -3.88 -0.50 5.78
N SER A 142 -3.93 -1.27 6.88
CA SER A 142 -4.40 -0.79 8.18
C SER A 142 -3.42 0.19 8.84
N ASP A 143 -2.16 0.18 8.39
CA ASP A 143 -1.15 1.12 8.83
C ASP A 143 -1.26 2.46 8.08
N ARG A 144 -1.64 3.51 8.82
CA ARG A 144 -1.78 4.87 8.27
C ARG A 144 -0.49 5.42 7.66
N GLN A 145 0.69 5.00 8.14
CA GLN A 145 1.96 5.47 7.59
C GLN A 145 2.22 4.89 6.20
N ALA A 146 1.92 3.59 6.00
CA ALA A 146 2.01 2.95 4.69
C ALA A 146 1.09 3.63 3.66
N ASN A 147 -0.14 3.99 4.07
CA ASN A 147 -1.06 4.75 3.22
C ASN A 147 -0.56 6.20 3.00
N GLY A 148 0.07 6.80 4.01
CA GLY A 148 0.67 8.14 3.94
C GLY A 148 1.83 8.22 2.93
N GLU A 149 2.66 7.18 2.80
CA GLU A 149 3.71 7.12 1.78
C GLU A 149 3.13 7.17 0.36
N MET A 150 2.01 6.51 0.13
CA MET A 150 1.32 6.61 -1.16
C MET A 150 0.71 8.00 -1.40
N ALA A 151 0.18 8.66 -0.35
CA ALA A 151 -0.32 10.02 -0.44
C ALA A 151 0.80 11.02 -0.78
N LYS A 152 1.97 10.83 -0.19
CA LYS A 152 3.18 11.57 -0.51
C LYS A 152 3.57 11.40 -1.99
N MET A 153 3.55 10.17 -2.50
CA MET A 153 3.85 9.91 -3.92
C MET A 153 2.82 10.59 -4.84
N ALA A 154 1.53 10.51 -4.53
CA ALA A 154 0.49 11.18 -5.32
C ALA A 154 0.69 12.71 -5.34
N ARG A 155 1.04 13.29 -4.20
CA ARG A 155 1.35 14.71 -4.12
C ARG A 155 2.57 15.08 -4.97
N TRP A 156 3.63 14.30 -4.93
CA TRP A 156 4.83 14.54 -5.73
C TRP A 156 4.56 14.43 -7.23
N VAL A 157 3.75 13.46 -7.66
CA VAL A 157 3.33 13.36 -9.07
C VAL A 157 2.58 14.62 -9.50
N MET A 158 1.67 15.13 -8.66
CA MET A 158 0.94 16.36 -8.93
C MET A 158 1.87 17.60 -9.01
N GLU A 159 2.89 17.68 -8.15
CA GLU A 159 3.85 18.80 -8.14
C GLU A 159 4.81 18.78 -9.34
N GLU A 160 5.11 17.58 -9.87
CA GLU A 160 6.14 17.41 -10.90
C GLU A 160 5.59 17.07 -12.28
N THR A 161 4.28 17.17 -12.46
CA THR A 161 3.60 16.98 -13.74
C THR A 161 2.49 18.01 -13.90
N ASP A 162 2.02 18.19 -15.14
CA ASP A 162 0.97 19.15 -15.46
C ASP A 162 -0.45 18.60 -15.18
N HIS A 163 -0.58 17.47 -14.45
CA HIS A 163 -1.87 16.91 -14.11
C HIS A 163 -2.51 17.67 -12.96
N GLU A 164 -3.71 18.22 -13.18
CA GLU A 164 -4.45 18.97 -12.17
C GLU A 164 -5.07 18.07 -11.08
N LEU A 165 -5.30 16.79 -11.38
CA LEU A 165 -5.98 15.86 -10.47
C LEU A 165 -5.24 14.53 -10.38
N VAL A 166 -4.57 14.32 -9.26
CA VAL A 166 -3.89 13.06 -8.91
C VAL A 166 -4.49 12.51 -7.63
N ASP A 167 -5.18 11.38 -7.74
CA ASP A 167 -5.88 10.73 -6.63
C ASP A 167 -5.21 9.43 -6.21
N LEU A 168 -5.51 9.02 -4.97
CA LEU A 168 -5.24 7.68 -4.46
C LEU A 168 -6.49 6.81 -4.56
N ALA A 169 -6.26 5.52 -4.86
CA ALA A 169 -7.25 4.49 -4.63
C ALA A 169 -6.59 3.20 -4.12
N PHE A 170 -7.39 2.32 -3.55
CA PHE A 170 -6.93 1.08 -2.95
C PHE A 170 -7.78 -0.11 -3.38
N THR A 171 -7.11 -1.23 -3.67
CA THR A 171 -7.78 -2.47 -4.07
C THR A 171 -8.42 -3.20 -2.88
N GLY A 172 -7.98 -2.92 -1.65
CA GLY A 172 -8.46 -3.55 -0.41
C GLY A 172 -8.18 -2.69 0.83
N ILE A 173 -8.56 -3.20 1.99
CA ILE A 173 -8.22 -2.75 3.35
C ILE A 173 -8.71 -1.34 3.69
N THR A 174 -8.38 -0.31 2.89
CA THR A 174 -8.74 1.10 3.14
C THR A 174 -9.44 1.74 1.94
N TRP A 175 -9.80 3.00 2.06
CA TRP A 175 -10.57 3.79 1.10
C TRP A 175 -9.79 5.00 0.59
N PRO A 176 -10.15 5.58 -0.59
CA PRO A 176 -11.25 5.16 -1.51
C PRO A 176 -10.91 3.93 -2.37
N ARG A 177 -11.94 3.25 -2.90
CA ARG A 177 -11.80 2.24 -3.94
C ARG A 177 -11.63 2.89 -5.29
N LEU A 178 -11.12 2.14 -6.28
CA LEU A 178 -10.86 2.65 -7.64
C LEU A 178 -12.09 3.28 -8.26
N GLU A 179 -13.25 2.63 -8.14
CA GLU A 179 -14.52 3.10 -8.70
C GLU A 179 -14.91 4.47 -8.13
N LYS A 180 -14.66 4.69 -6.83
CA LYS A 180 -14.96 5.98 -6.18
C LYS A 180 -13.99 7.10 -6.58
N ALA A 181 -12.72 6.78 -6.76
CA ALA A 181 -11.75 7.75 -7.26
C ALA A 181 -12.10 8.16 -8.70
N VAL A 182 -12.40 7.20 -9.57
CA VAL A 182 -12.82 7.47 -10.96
C VAL A 182 -14.11 8.28 -10.99
N GLN A 183 -15.13 7.90 -10.21
CA GLN A 183 -16.38 8.67 -10.11
C GLN A 183 -16.10 10.13 -9.74
N ARG A 184 -15.25 10.37 -8.75
CA ARG A 184 -14.89 11.72 -8.32
C ARG A 184 -14.20 12.51 -9.43
N GLN A 185 -13.24 11.92 -10.10
CA GLN A 185 -12.50 12.55 -11.21
C GLN A 185 -13.45 12.91 -12.37
N THR A 186 -14.34 12.00 -12.74
CA THR A 186 -15.34 12.24 -13.79
C THR A 186 -16.29 13.39 -13.42
N LEU A 187 -16.75 13.45 -12.17
CA LEU A 187 -17.62 14.54 -11.68
C LEU A 187 -16.88 15.90 -11.66
N LEU A 188 -15.56 15.89 -11.50
CA LEU A 188 -14.71 17.09 -11.58
C LEU A 188 -14.32 17.47 -13.03
N GLY A 189 -14.86 16.78 -14.04
CA GLY A 189 -14.69 17.12 -15.44
C GLY A 189 -13.56 16.41 -16.16
N MET A 190 -12.88 15.42 -15.55
CA MET A 190 -11.86 14.64 -16.23
C MET A 190 -12.50 13.78 -17.34
N THR A 191 -12.01 13.95 -18.56
CA THR A 191 -12.46 13.20 -19.74
C THR A 191 -11.59 11.99 -20.03
N GLN A 192 -10.47 11.90 -19.36
CA GLN A 192 -9.51 10.81 -19.45
C GLN A 192 -9.03 10.42 -18.05
N VAL A 193 -8.72 9.14 -17.84
CA VAL A 193 -8.20 8.65 -16.55
C VAL A 193 -7.06 7.66 -16.81
N VAL A 194 -5.92 7.91 -16.20
CA VAL A 194 -4.80 6.98 -16.15
C VAL A 194 -4.79 6.28 -14.79
N VAL A 195 -4.94 4.95 -14.80
CA VAL A 195 -4.78 4.11 -13.62
C VAL A 195 -3.34 3.60 -13.55
N LEU A 196 -2.68 3.88 -12.43
CA LEU A 196 -1.28 3.54 -12.20
C LEU A 196 -1.18 2.55 -11.03
N PRO A 197 -1.05 1.23 -11.31
CA PRO A 197 -0.83 0.21 -10.29
C PRO A 197 0.51 0.44 -9.54
N TYR A 198 0.43 0.64 -8.22
CA TYR A 198 1.59 0.86 -7.36
C TYR A 198 2.04 -0.47 -6.73
N TYR A 199 2.61 -1.35 -7.56
CA TYR A 199 3.05 -2.70 -7.21
C TYR A 199 4.42 -2.99 -7.84
N LEU A 200 5.23 -3.81 -7.14
CA LEU A 200 6.53 -4.21 -7.65
C LEU A 200 6.43 -5.32 -8.69
N PHE A 201 5.67 -6.36 -8.40
CA PHE A 201 5.60 -7.58 -9.21
C PHE A 201 4.16 -7.99 -9.49
N ASN A 202 4.02 -8.94 -10.41
CA ASN A 202 2.73 -9.52 -10.75
C ASN A 202 2.09 -10.25 -9.55
N GLY A 203 0.81 -10.53 -9.67
CA GLY A 203 0.03 -11.27 -8.70
C GLY A 203 -1.47 -11.06 -8.90
N THR A 204 -2.28 -11.78 -8.15
CA THR A 204 -3.76 -11.76 -8.21
C THR A 204 -4.35 -10.35 -8.21
N LEU A 205 -3.71 -9.41 -7.48
CA LEU A 205 -4.21 -8.04 -7.41
C LEU A 205 -4.01 -7.27 -8.72
N VAL A 206 -2.90 -7.48 -9.42
CA VAL A 206 -2.62 -6.82 -10.71
C VAL A 206 -3.61 -7.30 -11.77
N GLU A 207 -3.89 -8.59 -11.84
CA GLU A 207 -4.90 -9.15 -12.74
C GLU A 207 -6.30 -8.62 -12.44
N ARG A 208 -6.63 -8.50 -11.15
CA ARG A 208 -7.90 -7.90 -10.71
C ARG A 208 -8.03 -6.44 -11.16
N ILE A 209 -6.96 -5.65 -11.07
CA ILE A 209 -6.93 -4.26 -11.52
C ILE A 209 -7.25 -4.16 -13.01
N THR A 210 -6.66 -5.00 -13.84
CA THR A 210 -6.94 -5.02 -15.28
C THR A 210 -8.45 -5.22 -15.54
N ARG A 211 -9.07 -6.19 -14.88
CA ARG A 211 -10.52 -6.41 -14.98
C ARG A 211 -11.35 -5.23 -14.47
N GLN A 212 -10.94 -4.60 -13.37
CA GLN A 212 -11.63 -3.41 -12.85
C GLN A 212 -11.59 -2.25 -13.84
N VAL A 213 -10.44 -2.01 -14.49
CA VAL A 213 -10.29 -0.96 -15.51
C VAL A 213 -11.19 -1.24 -16.73
N GLU A 214 -11.27 -2.49 -17.20
CA GLU A 214 -12.17 -2.86 -18.30
C GLU A 214 -13.66 -2.65 -17.94
N ASN A 215 -14.06 -2.97 -16.70
CA ASN A 215 -15.40 -2.69 -16.23
C ASN A 215 -15.68 -1.17 -16.19
N LEU A 216 -14.71 -0.36 -15.77
CA LEU A 216 -14.85 1.10 -15.76
C LEU A 216 -15.01 1.68 -17.15
N LYS A 217 -14.32 1.17 -18.16
CA LYS A 217 -14.54 1.57 -19.57
C LYS A 217 -15.99 1.34 -20.02
N THR A 218 -16.59 0.26 -19.56
CA THR A 218 -18.00 -0.03 -19.87
C THR A 218 -18.96 0.90 -19.11
N LEU A 219 -18.66 1.23 -17.84
CA LEU A 219 -19.51 2.11 -17.02
C LEU A 219 -19.40 3.59 -17.41
N TYR A 220 -18.25 4.01 -17.96
CA TYR A 220 -17.97 5.40 -18.35
C TYR A 220 -17.57 5.47 -19.84
N PRO A 221 -18.48 5.22 -20.77
CA PRO A 221 -18.16 5.11 -22.21
C PRO A 221 -17.65 6.41 -22.85
N THR A 222 -17.89 7.55 -22.19
CA THR A 222 -17.39 8.86 -22.63
C THR A 222 -16.01 9.22 -22.03
N VAL A 223 -15.50 8.42 -21.10
CA VAL A 223 -14.19 8.62 -20.48
C VAL A 223 -13.18 7.65 -21.09
N ARG A 224 -12.03 8.14 -21.48
CA ARG A 224 -10.94 7.31 -21.98
C ARG A 224 -10.08 6.83 -20.82
N PHE A 225 -9.72 5.55 -20.86
CA PHE A 225 -8.88 4.94 -19.82
C PHE A 225 -7.59 4.39 -20.41
N ALA A 226 -6.47 4.73 -19.76
CA ALA A 226 -5.21 4.02 -19.92
C ALA A 226 -4.78 3.43 -18.58
N SER A 227 -4.02 2.35 -18.61
CA SER A 227 -3.41 1.76 -17.43
C SER A 227 -1.93 1.50 -17.70
N THR A 228 -1.11 1.69 -16.67
CA THR A 228 0.30 1.29 -16.71
C THR A 228 0.45 -0.16 -16.23
N ALA A 229 1.57 -0.79 -16.53
CA ALA A 229 1.98 -2.01 -15.86
C ALA A 229 2.50 -1.70 -14.44
N TYR A 230 2.66 -2.75 -13.60
CA TYR A 230 3.40 -2.69 -12.34
C TYR A 230 4.89 -2.38 -12.58
N PHE A 231 5.64 -2.03 -11.53
CA PHE A 231 7.02 -1.53 -11.69
C PHE A 231 7.99 -2.61 -12.23
N GLY A 232 7.94 -3.82 -11.71
CA GLY A 232 8.76 -4.92 -12.21
C GLY A 232 10.26 -4.67 -12.10
N PHE A 233 10.95 -4.92 -13.19
CA PHE A 233 12.41 -4.93 -13.28
C PHE A 233 12.99 -3.57 -13.68
N GLU A 234 12.43 -2.48 -13.14
CA GLU A 234 12.93 -1.14 -13.42
C GLU A 234 14.35 -0.95 -12.86
N ARG A 235 15.19 -0.29 -13.64
CA ARG A 235 16.58 -0.03 -13.31
C ARG A 235 16.72 0.68 -11.95
N GLU A 236 15.84 1.63 -11.69
CA GLU A 236 15.82 2.44 -10.47
C GLU A 236 15.57 1.60 -9.21
N ILE A 237 14.85 0.47 -9.31
CA ILE A 237 14.68 -0.45 -8.17
C ILE A 237 16.02 -1.08 -7.80
N PHE A 238 16.79 -1.55 -8.79
CA PHE A 238 18.11 -2.10 -8.54
C PHE A 238 19.06 -1.05 -7.94
N GLU A 239 19.07 0.16 -8.50
CA GLU A 239 19.89 1.27 -8.03
C GLU A 239 19.57 1.64 -6.57
N LEU A 240 18.28 1.71 -6.23
CA LEU A 240 17.83 1.97 -4.86
C LEU A 240 18.28 0.87 -3.89
N LEU A 241 18.20 -0.40 -4.27
CA LEU A 241 18.69 -1.50 -3.43
C LEU A 241 20.22 -1.45 -3.26
N GLU A 242 20.96 -1.11 -4.34
CA GLU A 242 22.40 -0.93 -4.28
C GLU A 242 22.80 0.23 -3.36
N GLU A 243 22.05 1.31 -3.37
CA GLU A 243 22.22 2.42 -2.42
C GLU A 243 21.96 1.96 -0.98
N ARG A 244 20.92 1.18 -0.71
CA ARG A 244 20.64 0.63 0.63
C ARG A 244 21.80 -0.21 1.15
N VAL A 245 22.41 -1.04 0.30
CA VAL A 245 23.61 -1.81 0.66
C VAL A 245 24.78 -0.89 1.00
N LYS A 246 25.08 0.08 0.13
CA LYS A 246 26.17 1.05 0.35
C LYS A 246 25.96 1.91 1.60
N ASP A 247 24.72 2.28 1.90
CA ASP A 247 24.38 3.03 3.11
C ASP A 247 24.63 2.21 4.37
N LEU A 248 24.28 0.92 4.37
CA LEU A 248 24.60 0.02 5.48
C LEU A 248 26.11 -0.21 5.64
N GLU A 249 26.87 -0.20 4.54
CA GLU A 249 28.34 -0.29 4.59
C GLU A 249 28.99 0.95 5.24
N ARG A 250 28.50 2.15 4.87
CA ARG A 250 29.02 3.43 5.34
C ARG A 250 28.62 3.75 6.76
N ASN A 251 27.36 3.45 7.10
CA ASN A 251 26.75 3.82 8.36
C ASN A 251 26.59 2.61 9.29
N ALA A 252 27.42 1.56 9.13
CA ALA A 252 27.31 0.38 9.98
C ALA A 252 27.29 0.77 11.47
N PRO A 253 26.17 1.24 12.05
CA PRO A 253 26.11 1.57 13.46
C PRO A 253 26.16 0.27 14.22
N ALA A 254 26.78 0.29 15.35
CA ALA A 254 26.66 -0.78 16.32
C ALA A 254 25.16 -1.08 16.52
N SER A 255 24.68 -2.15 15.90
CA SER A 255 23.49 -2.92 16.25
C SER A 255 22.09 -2.31 16.22
N ARG A 256 21.83 -1.09 15.78
CA ARG A 256 20.46 -0.57 15.73
C ARG A 256 19.79 -0.82 14.38
N MET A 257 18.59 -1.41 14.43
CA MET A 257 17.70 -1.53 13.27
C MET A 257 16.84 -0.27 13.15
N PRO A 258 16.31 0.07 11.94
CA PRO A 258 15.37 1.17 11.76
C PRO A 258 14.12 1.10 12.66
N CYS A 259 13.82 -0.10 13.16
CA CYS A 259 12.68 -0.37 14.04
C CYS A 259 13.04 -0.37 15.54
N ASP A 260 14.30 -0.18 15.93
CA ASP A 260 14.67 -0.07 17.34
C ASP A 260 14.10 1.23 17.92
N GLY A 261 13.33 1.13 19.02
CA GLY A 261 12.55 2.22 19.61
C GLY A 261 11.24 2.53 18.84
N CYS A 262 10.82 1.68 17.92
CA CYS A 262 9.55 1.81 17.22
C CYS A 262 8.39 1.35 18.14
N LYS A 263 7.34 2.18 18.28
CA LYS A 263 6.15 1.85 19.08
C LYS A 263 5.46 0.54 18.67
N TYR A 264 5.53 0.15 17.41
CA TYR A 264 4.98 -1.12 16.95
C TYR A 264 5.75 -2.32 17.50
N ARG A 265 7.07 -2.20 17.56
CA ARG A 265 7.92 -3.26 18.13
C ARG A 265 7.74 -3.36 19.65
N GLU A 266 7.69 -2.22 20.34
CA GLU A 266 7.39 -2.17 21.77
C GLU A 266 6.03 -2.82 22.05
N PHE A 267 4.99 -2.43 21.31
CA PHE A 267 3.66 -3.01 21.41
C PHE A 267 3.64 -4.53 21.17
N ALA A 268 4.35 -5.01 20.14
CA ALA A 268 4.42 -6.45 19.82
C ALA A 268 5.08 -7.25 20.94
N VAL A 269 6.13 -6.69 21.58
CA VAL A 269 6.81 -7.31 22.72
C VAL A 269 5.89 -7.33 23.96
N GLU A 270 5.22 -6.22 24.28
CA GLU A 270 4.32 -6.10 25.44
C GLU A 270 3.11 -7.02 25.35
N HIS A 271 2.59 -7.26 24.13
CA HIS A 271 1.38 -8.05 23.93
C HIS A 271 1.66 -9.49 23.48
N GLY A 272 2.92 -9.93 23.56
CA GLY A 272 3.29 -11.31 23.21
C GLY A 272 3.02 -11.64 21.73
N MET A 273 2.84 -10.64 20.85
CA MET A 273 2.58 -10.82 19.42
C MET A 273 3.85 -11.22 18.66
N GLY A 274 4.95 -11.36 19.36
CA GLY A 274 6.27 -11.80 18.88
C GLY A 274 6.45 -13.30 18.80
N GLY A 275 5.41 -14.10 18.66
CA GLY A 275 5.48 -15.54 18.80
C GLY A 275 4.63 -16.36 17.84
N HIS A 276 4.43 -15.93 16.61
CA HIS A 276 4.04 -16.91 15.61
C HIS A 276 5.29 -17.69 15.17
N HIS A 277 5.68 -18.65 16.01
CA HIS A 277 6.48 -19.75 15.56
C HIS A 277 5.64 -20.46 14.49
N HIS A 278 5.97 -20.25 13.23
CA HIS A 278 5.65 -21.21 12.20
C HIS A 278 6.51 -22.44 12.46
N ASP A 279 6.17 -23.19 13.49
CA ASP A 279 6.59 -24.58 13.56
C ASP A 279 5.88 -25.30 12.41
N ASP A 280 6.70 -25.97 11.59
CA ASP A 280 6.44 -26.61 10.31
C ASP A 280 5.32 -27.68 10.33
N ALA A 281 4.10 -27.42 10.77
CA ALA A 281 3.07 -28.45 10.70
C ALA A 281 1.61 -28.02 10.79
N MET A 282 1.19 -26.82 10.40
CA MET A 282 -0.24 -26.58 10.21
C MET A 282 -0.49 -25.51 9.12
N PRO A 283 -1.37 -25.78 8.15
CA PRO A 283 -1.84 -24.73 7.24
C PRO A 283 -2.75 -23.78 8.02
N HIS A 284 -2.26 -22.60 8.37
CA HIS A 284 -3.09 -21.57 8.95
C HIS A 284 -4.03 -21.04 7.86
N HIS A 285 -5.26 -21.55 7.87
CA HIS A 285 -6.40 -20.92 7.24
C HIS A 285 -6.67 -19.59 7.96
N HIS A 286 -6.09 -18.49 7.45
CA HIS A 286 -6.70 -17.19 7.66
C HIS A 286 -7.89 -17.11 6.70
N ASP A 287 -8.99 -17.70 7.13
CA ASP A 287 -10.30 -17.54 6.54
C ASP A 287 -10.75 -16.10 6.84
N HIS A 288 -10.46 -15.20 5.92
CA HIS A 288 -11.20 -13.95 5.83
C HIS A 288 -12.54 -14.29 5.19
N GLY A 289 -13.36 -14.99 5.98
CA GLY A 289 -14.74 -15.31 5.68
C GLY A 289 -15.48 -14.03 5.33
N ASN A 290 -15.80 -13.93 4.07
CA ASN A 290 -16.85 -13.08 3.56
C ASN A 290 -18.16 -13.84 3.85
N GLU A 291 -18.55 -13.93 5.12
CA GLU A 291 -19.87 -14.42 5.51
C GLU A 291 -20.90 -13.37 5.11
N HIS A 292 -21.38 -13.49 3.87
CA HIS A 292 -22.73 -13.10 3.55
C HIS A 292 -23.64 -14.21 4.10
N ALA A 293 -24.24 -13.97 5.24
CA ALA A 293 -25.33 -14.78 5.73
C ALA A 293 -26.48 -14.73 4.69
N PRO A 294 -27.03 -15.88 4.28
CA PRO A 294 -28.23 -15.91 3.47
C PRO A 294 -29.42 -15.45 4.31
N HIS A 295 -30.19 -14.50 3.78
CA HIS A 295 -31.48 -14.13 4.31
C HIS A 295 -32.38 -15.36 4.37
N ALA A 296 -32.76 -15.76 5.57
CA ALA A 296 -33.81 -16.74 5.78
C ALA A 296 -35.15 -16.11 5.37
N GLU A 297 -35.78 -16.71 4.37
CA GLU A 297 -37.18 -16.49 4.05
C GLU A 297 -38.03 -16.95 5.24
N HIS A 298 -38.77 -16.02 5.86
CA HIS A 298 -39.81 -16.39 6.82
C HIS A 298 -41.12 -16.62 6.07
N ASP A 299 -41.47 -17.87 5.92
CA ASP A 299 -42.81 -18.32 5.60
C ASP A 299 -43.80 -17.90 6.70
N HIS A 300 -44.83 -17.13 6.28
CA HIS A 300 -46.00 -16.82 7.10
C HIS A 300 -46.95 -17.96 7.02
N ALA A 301 -47.03 -18.76 8.12
CA ALA A 301 -48.21 -19.59 8.37
C ALA A 301 -48.97 -19.02 9.55
N ALA A 302 -50.29 -18.85 9.32
CA ALA A 302 -51.26 -18.23 10.20
C ALA A 302 -51.53 -19.15 11.44
N ALA A 303 -51.72 -18.50 12.59
CA ALA A 303 -52.64 -19.02 13.63
C ALA A 303 -53.20 -17.88 14.47
N GLN A 304 -54.52 -17.98 14.66
CA GLN A 304 -55.45 -17.03 15.25
C GLN A 304 -55.34 -16.97 16.78
N ALA A 305 -55.88 -15.83 17.25
CA ALA A 305 -56.75 -15.60 18.37
C ALA A 305 -56.20 -15.04 19.70
N ASP A 306 -56.95 -14.00 20.09
CA ASP A 306 -57.38 -13.46 21.37
C ASP A 306 -56.52 -12.35 21.99
N GLY A 307 -57.02 -11.15 21.87
CA GLY A 307 -57.92 -10.37 22.71
C GLY A 307 -57.26 -9.81 23.98
N HIS A 308 -57.00 -8.50 23.98
CA HIS A 308 -57.48 -7.60 25.03
C HIS A 308 -57.05 -6.14 24.77
N ALA A 309 -58.05 -5.30 24.76
CA ALA A 309 -57.98 -3.84 24.66
C ALA A 309 -57.47 -3.21 25.96
N HIS A 310 -56.75 -2.10 25.87
CA HIS A 310 -56.99 -0.92 26.70
C HIS A 310 -56.40 0.36 26.08
N LEU A 311 -57.29 1.26 25.90
CA LEU A 311 -57.28 2.69 25.66
C LEU A 311 -56.30 3.47 26.56
N HIS A 312 -55.66 4.49 26.05
CA HIS A 312 -55.82 5.91 26.36
C HIS A 312 -54.74 6.75 25.66
N ALA A 313 -55.21 7.72 24.87
CA ALA A 313 -54.55 8.99 24.59
C ALA A 313 -55.11 10.04 25.58
N PRO A 314 -54.83 11.36 25.52
CA PRO A 314 -53.80 12.16 24.84
C PRO A 314 -53.21 13.30 25.70
N GLU A 315 -52.61 14.32 24.98
CA GLU A 315 -52.37 15.75 25.38
C GLU A 315 -51.06 15.99 26.19
N SER A 316 -50.28 17.03 25.89
CA SER A 316 -50.36 18.44 25.48
C SER A 316 -48.90 18.90 25.16
N GLY A 317 -48.57 19.63 24.17
CA GLY A 317 -48.97 20.98 23.79
C GLY A 317 -48.14 22.06 24.51
N HIS A 318 -47.14 22.64 23.86
CA HIS A 318 -46.77 24.04 24.05
C HIS A 318 -46.00 24.59 22.86
N ALA A 319 -46.57 25.69 22.33
CA ALA A 319 -46.14 26.50 21.21
C ALA A 319 -45.46 27.80 21.70
N HIS A 320 -44.48 28.25 20.86
CA HIS A 320 -44.09 29.63 20.52
C HIS A 320 -43.79 30.68 21.63
N PRO A 321 -43.02 31.79 21.38
CA PRO A 321 -43.17 32.66 20.22
C PRO A 321 -41.89 33.28 19.61
N HIS A 322 -42.13 33.88 18.44
CA HIS A 322 -41.36 34.84 17.65
C HIS A 322 -40.93 36.13 18.36
N HIS A 323 -39.86 36.76 17.86
CA HIS A 323 -39.66 38.19 17.64
C HIS A 323 -38.48 38.35 16.67
N ASN A 324 -38.66 38.82 15.54
CA ASN A 324 -38.91 40.03 14.74
C ASN A 324 -37.94 41.19 15.02
N ASP A 325 -37.36 41.60 13.89
CA ASP A 325 -36.97 42.95 13.44
C ASP A 325 -35.81 43.70 14.07
N HIS A 326 -34.87 44.03 13.21
CA HIS A 326 -34.64 45.43 12.81
C HIS A 326 -33.75 45.53 11.56
N ALA A 327 -34.24 46.33 10.63
CA ALA A 327 -33.66 46.67 9.33
C ALA A 327 -32.94 48.03 9.35
N HIS A 328 -31.90 48.14 8.47
CA HIS A 328 -31.48 49.32 7.68
C HIS A 328 -30.93 50.58 8.37
N PRO A 329 -30.33 51.50 7.54
CA PRO A 329 -29.22 51.43 6.59
C PRO A 329 -28.19 52.56 6.83
N HIS A 330 -27.12 52.65 6.08
CA HIS A 330 -26.57 53.91 5.48
C HIS A 330 -25.34 53.66 4.63
N ALA A 331 -25.44 54.19 3.41
CA ALA A 331 -24.38 54.38 2.44
C ALA A 331 -23.52 55.61 2.81
N HIS A 332 -22.27 55.57 2.40
CA HIS A 332 -21.54 56.78 1.95
C HIS A 332 -20.46 56.39 0.94
N ASP A 333 -20.61 56.99 -0.25
CA ASP A 333 -19.62 57.15 -1.29
C ASP A 333 -18.42 57.97 -0.82
N HIS A 334 -17.25 57.68 -1.33
CA HIS A 334 -16.26 58.69 -1.71
C HIS A 334 -15.29 58.12 -2.75
N GLU A 335 -15.42 58.65 -3.98
CA GLU A 335 -14.39 58.69 -4.98
C GLU A 335 -13.14 59.45 -4.47
N HIS A 336 -11.97 59.02 -4.93
CA HIS A 336 -10.93 59.96 -5.46
C HIS A 336 -9.83 59.18 -6.23
N THR A 337 -9.85 59.42 -7.51
CA THR A 337 -8.84 59.64 -8.56
C THR A 337 -7.35 59.72 -8.18
N HIS A 338 -6.60 59.07 -9.01
CA HIS A 338 -5.24 59.11 -9.56
C HIS A 338 -4.28 60.30 -9.19
N PRO A 339 -2.97 60.14 -9.41
CA PRO A 339 -2.33 59.76 -10.69
C PRO A 339 -1.53 58.47 -10.66
#